data_a6dc7f1971ae683f38a6709b35820470
#
_entry.id   a6dc7f1971ae683f38a6709b35820470
#
_cell.length_a   1.000
_cell.length_b   1.000
_cell.length_c   1.000
_cell.angle_alpha   90.00
_cell.angle_beta   90.00
_cell.angle_gamma   90.00
#
_symmetry.space_group_name_H-M   'P 1'
#
loop_
_entity.id
_entity.type
_entity.pdbx_description
1 polymer ?
#
loop_
_entity_poly.entity_id
_entity_poly.type
_entity_poly.pdbx_seq_one_letter_code
_entity_poly.pdbx_strand_id
1 'polypeptide(L)'
;MNASTGKAMPVPPDVARYLRGVTPESRQFDFLIGDWDVVASRYQPNGSLLLQYRGSWSARYLNEGRMVLDDFKAFAPTGDEISSYVTLRTYSETTHRWEMSGLAAFQPATVAQ
;
A
#
# COMPACT_ATOMS: atom_id res chain seq x y z
N MET A 1 -1.26 9.05 32.50
CA MET A 1 -0.95 9.90 32.70
C MET A 1 -1.38 10.87 33.01
N ASN A 2 -1.45 11.27 33.09
CA ASN A 2 -1.86 12.15 33.26
C ASN A 2 -1.63 13.30 33.32
N ALA A 3 -1.66 13.54 32.97
CA ALA A 3 -1.39 14.79 32.93
C ALA A 3 -1.95 15.60 33.82
N SER A 4 -2.05 15.71 34.23
CA SER A 4 -2.49 16.38 34.79
C SER A 4 -2.39 17.47 35.47
N THR A 5 -2.08 18.04 35.46
CA THR A 5 -1.80 19.30 36.07
C THR A 5 -2.61 20.45 35.56
N GLY A 6 -3.50 20.18 34.64
CA GLY A 6 -4.31 21.21 34.05
C GLY A 6 -3.64 22.05 33.01
N LYS A 7 -2.36 21.84 32.74
CA LYS A 7 -1.67 22.49 31.63
C LYS A 7 -1.48 21.49 30.53
N ALA A 8 -2.11 21.72 29.38
CA ALA A 8 -1.89 20.92 28.23
C ALA A 8 -0.56 21.27 27.61
N MET A 9 0.24 20.26 27.27
CA MET A 9 1.42 20.48 26.47
C MET A 9 1.01 20.78 25.03
N PRO A 10 1.74 21.64 24.32
CA PRO A 10 1.48 21.86 22.92
C PRO A 10 1.62 20.55 22.16
N VAL A 11 0.71 20.29 21.26
CA VAL A 11 0.76 19.10 20.40
C VAL A 11 1.61 19.45 19.18
N PRO A 12 2.68 18.69 18.91
CA PRO A 12 3.46 18.93 17.70
C PRO A 12 2.60 18.85 16.44
N PRO A 13 2.94 19.61 15.38
CA PRO A 13 2.10 19.64 14.18
C PRO A 13 1.87 18.28 13.52
N ASP A 14 2.88 17.41 13.52
CA ASP A 14 2.75 16.07 12.95
C ASP A 14 1.82 15.19 13.80
N VAL A 15 1.86 15.31 15.11
CA VAL A 15 0.95 14.59 16.00
C VAL A 15 -0.47 15.10 15.84
N ALA A 16 -0.65 16.41 15.75
CA ALA A 16 -1.96 17.00 15.53
C ALA A 16 -2.57 16.51 14.20
N ARG A 17 -1.73 16.42 13.16
CA ARG A 17 -2.17 15.90 11.87
C ARG A 17 -2.61 14.45 11.97
N TYR A 18 -1.83 13.64 12.70
CA TYR A 18 -2.19 12.23 12.91
C TYR A 18 -3.52 12.09 13.66
N LEU A 19 -3.73 12.92 14.69
CA LEU A 19 -4.93 12.85 15.51
C LEU A 19 -6.20 13.28 14.78
N ARG A 20 -6.08 14.09 13.72
CA ARG A 20 -7.24 14.44 12.90
C ARG A 20 -7.81 13.23 12.13
N GLY A 21 -7.02 12.17 12.00
CA GLY A 21 -7.45 10.96 11.31
C GLY A 21 -7.34 11.06 9.80
N VAL A 22 -8.10 10.22 9.12
CA VAL A 22 -8.02 10.11 7.66
C VAL A 22 -8.65 11.33 6.99
N THR A 23 -8.13 11.67 5.82
CA THR A 23 -8.65 12.71 4.94
C THR A 23 -9.34 12.05 3.75
N PRO A 24 -10.11 12.81 2.94
CA PRO A 24 -10.68 12.25 1.71
C PRO A 24 -9.63 11.63 0.79
N GLU A 25 -8.43 12.24 0.71
CA GLU A 25 -7.34 11.70 -0.12
C GLU A 25 -6.91 10.33 0.34
N SER A 26 -6.95 10.05 1.65
CA SER A 26 -6.58 8.75 2.19
C SER A 26 -7.47 7.62 1.68
N ARG A 27 -8.65 7.95 1.15
CA ARG A 27 -9.62 6.99 0.67
C ARG A 27 -9.58 6.78 -0.83
N GLN A 28 -8.60 7.33 -1.52
CA GLN A 28 -8.51 7.23 -2.97
C GLN A 28 -8.30 5.79 -3.46
N PHE A 29 -7.83 4.89 -2.58
CA PHE A 29 -7.67 3.47 -2.90
C PHE A 29 -8.81 2.61 -2.38
N ASP A 30 -9.94 3.18 -1.98
CA ASP A 30 -11.11 2.40 -1.53
C ASP A 30 -11.51 1.34 -2.56
N PHE A 31 -11.41 1.66 -3.85
CA PHE A 31 -11.76 0.73 -4.93
C PHE A 31 -10.88 -0.52 -4.96
N LEU A 32 -9.68 -0.45 -4.40
CA LEU A 32 -8.72 -1.54 -4.42
C LEU A 32 -8.90 -2.50 -3.24
N ILE A 33 -9.51 -2.03 -2.15
CA ILE A 33 -9.64 -2.81 -0.93
C ILE A 33 -10.46 -4.07 -1.18
N GLY A 34 -9.89 -5.22 -0.84
CA GLY A 34 -10.53 -6.52 -1.05
C GLY A 34 -9.53 -7.55 -1.53
N ASP A 35 -10.05 -8.66 -2.00
CA ASP A 35 -9.28 -9.76 -2.54
C ASP A 35 -9.61 -9.90 -4.02
N TRP A 36 -8.57 -10.03 -4.85
CA TRP A 36 -8.71 -10.02 -6.30
C TRP A 36 -7.96 -11.19 -6.91
N ASP A 37 -8.61 -11.88 -7.84
CA ASP A 37 -7.92 -12.77 -8.76
C ASP A 37 -7.45 -11.94 -9.94
N VAL A 38 -6.19 -12.10 -10.31
CA VAL A 38 -5.54 -11.25 -11.31
C VAL A 38 -4.97 -12.11 -12.41
N VAL A 39 -5.10 -11.62 -13.64
CA VAL A 39 -4.34 -12.12 -14.79
C VAL A 39 -3.46 -10.97 -15.24
N ALA A 40 -2.15 -11.16 -15.12
CA ALA A 40 -1.18 -10.16 -15.51
C ALA A 40 -0.62 -10.52 -16.88
N SER A 41 -0.59 -9.55 -17.78
CA SER A 41 -0.07 -9.73 -19.13
C SER A 41 1.05 -8.75 -19.36
N ARG A 42 2.15 -9.26 -19.88
CA ARG A 42 3.29 -8.43 -20.30
C ARG A 42 3.44 -8.51 -21.79
N TYR A 43 3.74 -7.38 -22.40
CA TYR A 43 3.83 -7.25 -23.85
C TYR A 43 5.22 -6.81 -24.26
N GLN A 44 5.63 -7.22 -25.44
CA GLN A 44 6.84 -6.73 -26.06
C GLN A 44 6.61 -5.32 -26.61
N PRO A 45 7.68 -4.56 -26.91
CA PRO A 45 7.51 -3.22 -27.47
C PRO A 45 6.71 -3.20 -28.77
N ASN A 46 6.70 -4.31 -29.54
CA ASN A 46 5.92 -4.41 -30.79
C ASN A 46 4.44 -4.75 -30.56
N GLY A 47 4.01 -4.87 -29.31
CA GLY A 47 2.63 -5.13 -28.94
C GLY A 47 2.27 -6.62 -28.81
N SER A 48 3.18 -7.54 -29.14
CA SER A 48 2.90 -8.96 -29.01
C SER A 48 3.00 -9.39 -27.53
N LEU A 49 2.20 -10.39 -27.16
CA LEU A 49 2.21 -10.92 -25.80
C LEU A 49 3.53 -11.62 -25.51
N LEU A 50 4.21 -11.18 -24.46
CA LEU A 50 5.45 -11.79 -23.99
C LEU A 50 5.16 -12.86 -22.95
N LEU A 51 4.31 -12.56 -21.98
CA LEU A 51 4.12 -13.37 -20.80
C LEU A 51 2.76 -13.08 -20.19
N GLN A 52 2.09 -14.14 -19.73
CA GLN A 52 0.86 -14.00 -18.97
C GLN A 52 0.92 -14.95 -17.79
N TYR A 53 0.48 -14.48 -16.63
CA TYR A 53 0.47 -15.28 -15.41
C TYR A 53 -0.69 -14.90 -14.53
N ARG A 54 -1.07 -15.81 -13.65
CA ARG A 54 -2.13 -15.57 -12.68
C ARG A 54 -1.52 -15.06 -11.38
N GLY A 55 -2.32 -14.28 -10.66
CA GLY A 55 -1.92 -13.79 -9.35
C GLY A 55 -3.12 -13.62 -8.43
N SER A 56 -2.83 -13.42 -7.16
CA SER A 56 -3.82 -12.97 -6.19
C SER A 56 -3.35 -11.65 -5.62
N TRP A 57 -4.27 -10.73 -5.45
CA TRP A 57 -4.00 -9.40 -4.92
C TRP A 57 -4.96 -9.13 -3.79
N SER A 58 -4.43 -8.90 -2.59
CA SER A 58 -5.22 -8.59 -1.41
C SER A 58 -4.81 -7.22 -0.91
N ALA A 59 -5.77 -6.34 -0.70
CA ALA A 59 -5.49 -5.00 -0.20
C ALA A 59 -6.40 -4.70 0.98
N ARG A 60 -5.85 -4.06 2.00
CA ARG A 60 -6.60 -3.68 3.19
C ARG A 60 -6.03 -2.43 3.82
N TYR A 61 -6.87 -1.75 4.59
CA TYR A 61 -6.41 -0.63 5.39
C TYR A 61 -5.67 -1.12 6.63
N LEU A 62 -4.67 -0.34 7.04
CA LEU A 62 -3.99 -0.47 8.31
C LEU A 62 -4.13 0.84 9.09
N ASN A 63 -3.98 0.75 10.40
CA ASN A 63 -3.91 1.91 11.29
C ASN A 63 -5.12 2.83 11.10
N GLU A 64 -6.32 2.23 11.22
CA GLU A 64 -7.59 2.95 11.14
C GLU A 64 -7.74 3.74 9.83
N GLY A 65 -7.30 3.16 8.73
CA GLY A 65 -7.47 3.76 7.41
C GLY A 65 -6.37 4.73 6.99
N ARG A 66 -5.33 4.87 7.81
CA ARG A 66 -4.24 5.80 7.50
C ARG A 66 -3.25 5.26 6.48
N MET A 67 -3.22 3.95 6.32
CA MET A 67 -2.30 3.28 5.41
C MET A 67 -3.04 2.19 4.65
N VAL A 68 -2.46 1.77 3.52
CA VAL A 68 -2.96 0.64 2.74
C VAL A 68 -1.83 -0.36 2.59
N LEU A 69 -2.15 -1.63 2.85
CA LEU A 69 -1.25 -2.75 2.61
C LEU A 69 -1.78 -3.56 1.43
N ASP A 70 -0.95 -3.72 0.41
CA ASP A 70 -1.21 -4.63 -0.71
C ASP A 70 -0.33 -5.85 -0.57
N ASP A 71 -0.88 -7.02 -0.86
CA ASP A 71 -0.14 -8.28 -0.90
C ASP A 71 -0.44 -8.95 -2.24
N PHE A 72 0.57 -9.09 -3.07
CA PHE A 72 0.43 -9.69 -4.38
C PHE A 72 1.25 -10.97 -4.47
N LYS A 73 0.64 -12.04 -4.99
CA LYS A 73 1.30 -13.32 -5.24
C LYS A 73 1.12 -13.71 -6.68
N ALA A 74 2.19 -14.18 -7.31
CA ALA A 74 2.16 -14.69 -8.67
C ALA A 74 2.29 -16.22 -8.65
N PHE A 75 1.61 -16.87 -9.59
CA PHE A 75 1.55 -18.33 -9.67
C PHE A 75 2.01 -18.81 -11.03
N ALA A 76 2.77 -19.92 -11.02
CA ALA A 76 3.10 -20.66 -12.22
C ALA A 76 1.85 -21.38 -12.77
N PRO A 77 1.89 -21.83 -14.03
CA PRO A 77 0.76 -22.62 -14.58
C PRO A 77 0.45 -23.88 -13.76
N THR A 78 1.42 -24.40 -13.03
CA THR A 78 1.23 -25.53 -12.12
C THR A 78 0.42 -25.18 -10.88
N GLY A 79 0.21 -23.90 -10.60
CA GLY A 79 -0.41 -23.44 -9.38
C GLY A 79 0.57 -23.12 -8.26
N ASP A 80 1.85 -23.36 -8.46
CA ASP A 80 2.86 -23.06 -7.46
C ASP A 80 3.07 -21.56 -7.35
N GLU A 81 3.16 -21.07 -6.12
CA GLU A 81 3.49 -19.66 -5.89
C GLU A 81 4.96 -19.43 -6.22
N ILE A 82 5.23 -18.47 -7.13
CA ILE A 82 6.57 -18.24 -7.64
C ILE A 82 7.14 -16.89 -7.23
N SER A 83 6.33 -15.98 -6.75
CA SER A 83 6.81 -14.71 -6.21
C SER A 83 5.76 -14.09 -5.32
N SER A 84 6.20 -13.21 -4.44
CA SER A 84 5.31 -12.42 -3.61
C SER A 84 5.87 -11.02 -3.43
N TYR A 85 4.98 -10.05 -3.30
CA TYR A 85 5.34 -8.65 -3.22
C TYR A 85 4.35 -7.93 -2.32
N VAL A 86 4.86 -7.10 -1.42
CA VAL A 86 4.03 -6.30 -0.51
C VAL A 86 4.30 -4.84 -0.77
N THR A 87 3.25 -4.03 -0.83
CA THR A 87 3.35 -2.58 -0.95
C THR A 87 2.63 -1.93 0.22
N LEU A 88 3.31 -1.00 0.85
CA LEU A 88 2.72 -0.12 1.87
C LEU A 88 2.54 1.26 1.27
N ARG A 89 1.36 1.86 1.50
CA ARG A 89 1.02 3.17 0.95
C ARG A 89 0.45 4.05 2.05
N THR A 90 0.85 5.32 2.05
CA THR A 90 0.25 6.33 2.91
C THR A 90 0.20 7.65 2.16
N TYR A 91 -0.87 8.42 2.38
CA TYR A 91 -0.97 9.74 1.76
C TYR A 91 -0.27 10.77 2.64
N SER A 92 0.64 11.52 2.06
CA SER A 92 1.36 12.58 2.76
C SER A 92 0.67 13.92 2.52
N GLU A 93 0.15 14.52 3.58
CA GLU A 93 -0.41 15.87 3.49
C GLU A 93 0.67 16.94 3.28
N THR A 94 1.92 16.62 3.64
CA THR A 94 3.05 17.53 3.44
C THR A 94 3.43 17.64 1.96
N THR A 95 3.51 16.50 1.28
CA THR A 95 3.93 16.47 -0.13
C THR A 95 2.75 16.44 -1.09
N HIS A 96 1.51 16.23 -0.60
CA HIS A 96 0.30 16.08 -1.38
C HIS A 96 0.40 14.93 -2.39
N ARG A 97 0.99 13.82 -1.97
CA ARG A 97 1.07 12.63 -2.81
C ARG A 97 1.14 11.37 -1.96
N TRP A 98 0.91 10.24 -2.63
CA TRP A 98 1.04 8.95 -2.00
C TRP A 98 2.50 8.56 -1.92
N GLU A 99 2.93 8.19 -0.72
CA GLU A 99 4.25 7.62 -0.49
C GLU A 99 4.11 6.11 -0.47
N MET A 100 4.97 5.40 -1.19
CA MET A 100 4.87 3.95 -1.33
C MET A 100 6.21 3.28 -1.11
N SER A 101 6.17 2.15 -0.41
CA SER A 101 7.33 1.29 -0.19
C SER A 101 6.96 -0.13 -0.55
N GLY A 102 7.80 -0.78 -1.32
CA GLY A 102 7.56 -2.14 -1.76
C GLY A 102 8.67 -3.09 -1.34
N LEU A 103 8.30 -4.34 -1.11
CA LEU A 103 9.24 -5.38 -0.72
C LEU A 103 8.82 -6.68 -1.37
N ALA A 104 9.67 -7.20 -2.23
CA ALA A 104 9.49 -8.52 -2.82
C ALA A 104 10.25 -9.56 -2.00
N ALA A 105 9.73 -10.78 -1.96
CA ALA A 105 10.38 -11.84 -1.21
C ALA A 105 11.81 -12.03 -1.70
N PHE A 106 12.76 -11.99 -0.77
CA PHE A 106 14.19 -12.21 -0.99
C PHE A 106 14.89 -11.15 -1.84
N GLN A 107 14.22 -10.03 -2.12
CA GLN A 107 14.78 -8.96 -2.94
C GLN A 107 15.03 -7.70 -2.11
N PRO A 108 15.91 -6.81 -2.56
CA PRO A 108 16.05 -5.51 -1.91
C PRO A 108 14.76 -4.72 -1.94
N ALA A 109 14.56 -3.89 -0.94
CA ALA A 109 13.37 -3.05 -0.84
C ALA A 109 13.37 -2.01 -1.95
N THR A 110 12.16 -1.67 -2.44
CA THR A 110 11.97 -0.57 -3.36
C THR A 110 11.12 0.51 -2.71
N VAL A 111 11.37 1.76 -3.11
CA VAL A 111 10.63 2.92 -2.61
C VAL A 111 10.16 3.72 -3.82
N ALA A 112 8.88 4.15 -3.78
CA ALA A 112 8.28 4.96 -4.84
C ALA A 112 7.37 6.03 -4.24
N GLN A 113 7.14 7.06 -5.01
CA GLN A 113 6.26 8.16 -4.61
C GLN A 113 5.28 8.49 -5.73
#